data_cb4ea792f6783bc0ebcc0cb14c274d15
#
_entry.id   cb4ea792f6783bc0ebcc0cb14c274d15
#
_cell.length_a   1.000
_cell.length_b   1.000
_cell.length_c   1.000
_cell.angle_alpha   90.00
_cell.angle_beta   90.00
_cell.angle_gamma   90.00
#
_symmetry.space_group_name_H-M   'P 1'
#
loop_
_entity.id
_entity.type
_entity.pdbx_description
1 polymer ?
#
loop_
_entity_poly.entity_id
_entity_poly.type
_entity_poly.pdbx_seq_one_letter_code
_entity_poly.pdbx_strand_id
1 'polypeptide(L)'
;MLNVAVIGYVWPEPNSSAAGQNMLTLITRCLDANFNVTFLTAATDSEHKADLEALGVQAHSVALNCSSFNTLIARLNPDVVIFDRYMTEEQFSWRVKESCPEALRILNTEDLHSLRQARHDAVKKTGDAKQAQLSSELAQREIASILRSDLTLVISKQEMALLTEHYGVPAAQLHYHPLVVGNTTTIQVPFEQRANFVHIGNFRHAPNWDAVLQ
;
A
#
# COMPACT_ATOMS: atom_id res chain seq x y z
N MET A 1 7.36 18.30 15.81
CA MET A 1 6.34 17.24 15.53
C MET A 1 6.20 17.22 14.02
N LEU A 2 6.37 16.06 13.37
CA LEU A 2 6.27 15.96 11.92
C LEU A 2 4.78 15.87 11.50
N ASN A 3 4.45 16.54 10.40
CA ASN A 3 3.16 16.45 9.73
C ASN A 3 3.24 15.41 8.62
N VAL A 4 2.43 14.38 8.71
CA VAL A 4 2.37 13.28 7.73
C VAL A 4 1.02 13.31 7.03
N ALA A 5 1.03 13.42 5.71
CA ALA A 5 -0.16 13.23 4.90
C ALA A 5 -0.13 11.82 4.27
N VAL A 6 -1.17 11.04 4.48
CA VAL A 6 -1.35 9.74 3.83
C VAL A 6 -2.41 9.90 2.74
N ILE A 7 -2.06 9.57 1.50
CA ILE A 7 -3.00 9.61 0.38
C ILE A 7 -3.39 8.17 0.04
N GLY A 8 -4.56 7.76 0.56
CA GLY A 8 -5.11 6.42 0.40
C GLY A 8 -5.77 6.20 -0.96
N TYR A 9 -5.50 5.07 -1.58
CA TYR A 9 -6.24 4.61 -2.76
C TYR A 9 -7.69 4.27 -2.40
N VAL A 10 -7.87 3.66 -1.23
CA VAL A 10 -9.15 3.35 -0.59
C VAL A 10 -9.09 3.73 0.88
N TRP A 11 -10.22 3.74 1.56
CA TRP A 11 -10.27 3.83 3.02
C TRP A 11 -9.59 2.62 3.65
N PRO A 12 -8.87 2.76 4.79
CA PRO A 12 -8.33 1.63 5.52
C PRO A 12 -9.48 0.76 6.07
N GLU A 13 -9.59 -0.47 5.61
CA GLU A 13 -10.58 -1.44 6.05
C GLU A 13 -9.88 -2.65 6.69
N PRO A 14 -9.50 -2.58 7.98
CA PRO A 14 -8.67 -3.60 8.61
C PRO A 14 -9.37 -4.97 8.74
N ASN A 15 -10.69 -4.97 8.75
CA ASN A 15 -11.49 -6.21 8.83
C ASN A 15 -11.81 -6.82 7.43
N SER A 16 -11.49 -6.09 6.37
CA SER A 16 -11.81 -6.50 4.99
C SER A 16 -10.59 -6.97 4.20
N SER A 17 -9.40 -6.45 4.51
CA SER A 17 -8.20 -6.74 3.73
C SER A 17 -6.90 -6.59 4.53
N ALA A 18 -5.87 -7.34 4.11
CA ALA A 18 -4.52 -7.20 4.66
C ALA A 18 -3.94 -5.79 4.38
N ALA A 19 -4.23 -5.22 3.21
CA ALA A 19 -3.83 -3.86 2.86
C ALA A 19 -4.45 -2.81 3.79
N GLY A 20 -5.75 -2.96 4.12
CA GLY A 20 -6.42 -2.08 5.09
C GLY A 20 -5.80 -2.18 6.48
N GLN A 21 -5.46 -3.40 6.93
CA GLN A 21 -4.76 -3.61 8.20
C GLN A 21 -3.35 -3.02 8.17
N ASN A 22 -2.61 -3.19 7.08
CA ASN A 22 -1.27 -2.64 6.91
C ASN A 22 -1.29 -1.11 6.95
N MET A 23 -2.20 -0.49 6.22
CA MET A 23 -2.36 0.96 6.22
C MET A 23 -2.70 1.50 7.61
N LEU A 24 -3.63 0.87 8.32
CA LEU A 24 -3.97 1.26 9.69
C LEU A 24 -2.77 1.11 10.63
N THR A 25 -1.99 0.03 10.48
CA THR A 25 -0.76 -0.18 11.25
C THR A 25 0.26 0.93 10.98
N LEU A 26 0.46 1.32 9.72
CA LEU A 26 1.37 2.41 9.34
C LEU A 26 0.94 3.74 9.96
N ILE A 27 -0.35 4.08 9.88
CA ILE A 27 -0.94 5.27 10.51
C ILE A 27 -0.69 5.24 12.02
N THR A 28 -1.01 4.12 12.68
CA THR A 28 -0.83 3.97 14.14
C THR A 28 0.63 4.14 14.55
N ARG A 29 1.58 3.62 13.77
CA ARG A 29 3.02 3.81 14.05
C ARG A 29 3.46 5.27 13.93
N CYS A 30 2.89 6.01 12.99
CA CYS A 30 3.14 7.45 12.91
C CYS A 30 2.60 8.17 14.16
N LEU A 31 1.41 7.81 14.62
CA LEU A 31 0.82 8.37 15.86
C LEU A 31 1.66 8.00 17.10
N ASP A 32 2.09 6.75 17.23
CA ASP A 32 2.98 6.27 18.31
C ASP A 32 4.31 7.06 18.35
N ALA A 33 4.78 7.49 17.17
CA ALA A 33 5.97 8.35 17.04
C ALA A 33 5.67 9.84 17.30
N ASN A 34 4.48 10.18 17.77
CA ASN A 34 4.02 11.56 17.98
C ASN A 34 4.02 12.41 16.69
N PHE A 35 3.70 11.83 15.54
CA PHE A 35 3.47 12.57 14.31
C PHE A 35 2.01 13.01 14.20
N ASN A 36 1.79 14.16 13.58
CA ASN A 36 0.46 14.63 13.23
C ASN A 36 0.06 14.00 11.89
N VAL A 37 -0.98 13.18 11.87
CA VAL A 37 -1.37 12.43 10.67
C VAL A 37 -2.67 12.97 10.09
N THR A 38 -2.66 13.22 8.79
CA THR A 38 -3.85 13.55 7.99
C THR A 38 -4.03 12.51 6.89
N PHE A 39 -5.22 11.94 6.79
CA PHE A 39 -5.57 10.98 5.75
C PHE A 39 -6.40 11.63 4.65
N LEU A 40 -5.99 11.45 3.39
CA LEU A 40 -6.63 12.00 2.21
C LEU A 40 -7.04 10.85 1.28
N THR A 41 -8.23 10.87 0.71
CA THR A 41 -8.62 9.86 -0.29
C THR A 41 -9.67 10.39 -1.26
N ALA A 42 -9.62 9.92 -2.50
CA ALA A 42 -10.65 10.16 -3.51
C ALA A 42 -11.68 9.01 -3.57
N ALA A 43 -11.53 7.99 -2.74
CA ALA A 43 -12.46 6.86 -2.69
C ALA A 43 -13.81 7.29 -2.10
N THR A 44 -14.86 6.62 -2.57
CA THR A 44 -16.19 6.72 -1.95
C THR A 44 -16.14 6.22 -0.51
N ASP A 45 -17.05 6.72 0.31
CA ASP A 45 -17.13 6.31 1.70
C ASP A 45 -17.45 4.81 1.83
N SER A 46 -17.02 4.19 2.93
CA SER A 46 -17.20 2.77 3.20
C SER A 46 -17.68 2.56 4.63
N GLU A 47 -18.68 1.68 4.77
CA GLU A 47 -19.20 1.25 6.08
C GLU A 47 -18.18 0.41 6.88
N HIS A 48 -17.13 -0.11 6.21
CA HIS A 48 -16.11 -0.98 6.82
C HIS A 48 -14.80 -0.25 7.11
N LYS A 49 -14.75 1.07 6.86
CA LYS A 49 -13.57 1.88 7.13
C LYS A 49 -13.27 1.94 8.63
N ALA A 50 -11.98 2.04 8.95
CA ALA A 50 -11.55 2.34 10.30
C ALA A 50 -12.04 3.73 10.71
N ASP A 51 -12.39 3.89 11.98
CA ASP A 51 -12.69 5.20 12.58
C ASP A 51 -11.37 5.95 12.84
N LEU A 52 -10.91 6.67 11.80
CA LEU A 52 -9.67 7.43 11.86
C LEU A 52 -9.77 8.62 12.81
N GLU A 53 -10.96 9.22 12.95
CA GLU A 53 -11.20 10.37 13.84
C GLU A 53 -11.06 9.95 15.30
N ALA A 54 -11.56 8.77 15.67
CA ALA A 54 -11.37 8.21 17.00
C ALA A 54 -9.89 7.96 17.36
N LEU A 55 -9.02 7.80 16.35
CA LEU A 55 -7.56 7.68 16.50
C LEU A 55 -6.87 9.06 16.53
N GLY A 56 -7.59 10.16 16.39
CA GLY A 56 -7.03 11.50 16.31
C GLY A 56 -6.47 11.88 14.93
N VAL A 57 -6.80 11.14 13.88
CA VAL A 57 -6.38 11.41 12.50
C VAL A 57 -7.44 12.27 11.81
N GLN A 58 -7.04 13.39 11.24
CA GLN A 58 -7.91 14.18 10.37
C GLN A 58 -8.09 13.44 9.03
N ALA A 59 -9.33 13.27 8.58
CA ALA A 59 -9.63 12.61 7.32
C ALA A 59 -10.38 13.56 6.36
N HIS A 60 -9.92 13.61 5.10
CA HIS A 60 -10.53 14.46 4.08
C HIS A 60 -10.77 13.67 2.78
N SER A 61 -11.95 13.84 2.22
CA SER A 61 -12.22 13.43 0.84
C SER A 61 -11.64 14.47 -0.12
N VAL A 62 -10.95 14.01 -1.16
CA VAL A 62 -10.36 14.85 -2.21
C VAL A 62 -10.92 14.46 -3.58
N ALA A 63 -10.99 15.42 -4.48
CA ALA A 63 -11.44 15.16 -5.85
C ALA A 63 -10.24 14.90 -6.76
N LEU A 64 -10.39 13.91 -7.64
CA LEU A 64 -9.41 13.65 -8.70
C LEU A 64 -9.40 14.82 -9.70
N ASN A 65 -8.22 15.14 -10.23
CA ASN A 65 -8.02 16.17 -11.26
C ASN A 65 -8.59 17.56 -10.88
N CYS A 66 -8.64 17.87 -9.58
CA CYS A 66 -9.18 19.13 -9.07
C CYS A 66 -8.09 19.95 -8.37
N SER A 67 -8.05 21.26 -8.62
CA SER A 67 -7.10 22.19 -7.99
C SER A 67 -7.35 22.37 -6.50
N SER A 68 -8.53 21.98 -5.99
CA SER A 68 -8.82 22.00 -4.54
C SER A 68 -7.83 21.16 -3.73
N PHE A 69 -7.29 20.08 -4.33
CA PHE A 69 -6.22 19.29 -3.72
C PHE A 69 -4.95 20.13 -3.50
N ASN A 70 -4.55 20.93 -4.48
CA ASN A 70 -3.34 21.77 -4.36
C ASN A 70 -3.48 22.77 -3.20
N THR A 71 -4.66 23.39 -3.08
CA THR A 71 -4.95 24.31 -1.96
C THR A 71 -4.92 23.60 -0.61
N LEU A 72 -5.50 22.40 -0.53
CA LEU A 72 -5.52 21.60 0.69
C LEU A 72 -4.11 21.17 1.10
N ILE A 73 -3.34 20.57 0.19
CA ILE A 73 -2.01 20.04 0.51
C ILE A 73 -1.03 21.17 0.87
N ALA A 74 -1.11 22.33 0.20
CA ALA A 74 -0.32 23.51 0.54
C ALA A 74 -0.65 24.03 1.94
N ARG A 75 -1.93 24.02 2.35
CA ARG A 75 -2.36 24.42 3.70
C ARG A 75 -1.90 23.43 4.77
N LEU A 76 -1.95 22.13 4.49
CA LEU A 76 -1.47 21.07 5.39
C LEU A 76 0.04 21.13 5.56
N ASN A 77 0.76 21.53 4.51
CA ASN A 77 2.21 21.66 4.46
C ASN A 77 2.92 20.47 5.13
N PRO A 78 2.73 19.25 4.64
CA PRO A 78 3.28 18.05 5.27
C PRO A 78 4.81 17.99 5.10
N ASP A 79 5.48 17.44 6.12
CA ASP A 79 6.91 17.08 6.05
C ASP A 79 7.10 15.77 5.28
N VAL A 80 6.10 14.88 5.35
CA VAL A 80 6.10 13.56 4.70
C VAL A 80 4.77 13.31 4.04
N VAL A 81 4.79 12.79 2.81
CA VAL A 81 3.60 12.31 2.10
C VAL A 81 3.77 10.84 1.75
N ILE A 82 2.82 10.02 2.18
CA ILE A 82 2.79 8.58 1.90
C ILE A 82 1.68 8.31 0.87
N PHE A 83 2.06 7.76 -0.27
CA PHE A 83 1.13 7.34 -1.33
C PHE A 83 0.81 5.86 -1.18
N ASP A 84 -0.47 5.52 -1.06
CA ASP A 84 -0.94 4.13 -1.04
C ASP A 84 -1.08 3.62 -2.48
N ARG A 85 -0.13 2.80 -2.90
CA ARG A 85 -0.02 2.23 -4.26
C ARG A 85 0.38 3.25 -5.33
N TYR A 86 0.92 2.73 -6.44
CA TYR A 86 1.42 3.56 -7.53
C TYR A 86 0.35 4.50 -8.14
N MET A 87 -0.94 4.10 -8.14
CA MET A 87 -2.01 4.91 -8.71
C MET A 87 -2.19 6.25 -7.99
N THR A 88 -2.04 6.27 -6.66
CA THR A 88 -2.12 7.53 -5.92
C THR A 88 -0.87 8.38 -6.12
N GLU A 89 0.29 7.76 -6.27
CA GLU A 89 1.52 8.48 -6.62
C GLU A 89 1.38 9.16 -7.97
N GLU A 90 0.97 8.44 -9.03
CA GLU A 90 0.75 9.00 -10.36
C GLU A 90 -0.25 10.18 -10.34
N GLN A 91 -1.30 10.05 -9.55
CA GLN A 91 -2.38 11.03 -9.51
C GLN A 91 -2.00 12.30 -8.76
N PHE A 92 -1.23 12.20 -7.68
CA PHE A 92 -1.06 13.28 -6.72
C PHE A 92 0.39 13.74 -6.52
N SER A 93 1.41 12.92 -6.81
CA SER A 93 2.81 13.21 -6.47
C SER A 93 3.33 14.49 -7.11
N TRP A 94 3.03 14.72 -8.38
CA TRP A 94 3.45 15.93 -9.08
C TRP A 94 2.84 17.21 -8.45
N ARG A 95 1.59 17.14 -7.95
CA ARG A 95 0.91 18.24 -7.25
C ARG A 95 1.54 18.50 -5.88
N VAL A 96 1.91 17.42 -5.18
CA VAL A 96 2.65 17.52 -3.92
C VAL A 96 4.00 18.18 -4.17
N LYS A 97 4.74 17.77 -5.20
CA LYS A 97 6.03 18.36 -5.56
C LYS A 97 5.94 19.85 -5.87
N GLU A 98 4.86 20.27 -6.53
CA GLU A 98 4.63 21.69 -6.82
C GLU A 98 4.25 22.50 -5.56
N SER A 99 3.40 21.95 -4.70
CA SER A 99 2.83 22.67 -3.56
C SER A 99 3.69 22.59 -2.29
N CYS A 100 4.43 21.47 -2.12
CA CYS A 100 5.25 21.16 -0.95
C CYS A 100 6.57 20.52 -1.41
N PRO A 101 7.49 21.29 -2.05
CA PRO A 101 8.69 20.75 -2.70
C PRO A 101 9.66 20.06 -1.74
N GLU A 102 9.64 20.43 -0.45
CA GLU A 102 10.51 19.86 0.59
C GLU A 102 9.93 18.61 1.25
N ALA A 103 8.66 18.25 0.94
CA ALA A 103 8.03 17.09 1.53
C ALA A 103 8.68 15.79 1.02
N LEU A 104 9.06 14.90 1.94
CA LEU A 104 9.52 13.55 1.62
C LEU A 104 8.35 12.73 1.06
N ARG A 105 8.51 12.16 -0.14
CA ARG A 105 7.49 11.37 -0.84
C ARG A 105 7.79 9.90 -0.72
N ILE A 106 6.94 9.19 -0.01
CA ILE A 106 7.07 7.75 0.25
C ILE A 106 5.97 7.02 -0.51
N LEU A 107 6.34 6.01 -1.28
CA LEU A 107 5.40 5.09 -1.90
C LEU A 107 5.26 3.83 -1.05
N ASN A 108 4.05 3.49 -0.65
CA ASN A 108 3.71 2.18 -0.10
C ASN A 108 3.12 1.32 -1.22
N THR A 109 3.87 0.33 -1.70
CA THR A 109 3.45 -0.49 -2.85
C THR A 109 2.28 -1.40 -2.54
N GLU A 110 2.14 -1.83 -1.28
CA GLU A 110 1.39 -3.00 -0.84
C GLU A 110 2.00 -4.26 -1.47
N ASP A 111 1.59 -4.64 -2.68
CA ASP A 111 2.28 -5.62 -3.54
C ASP A 111 2.57 -5.00 -4.92
N LEU A 112 3.42 -5.63 -5.70
CA LEU A 112 3.64 -5.22 -7.08
C LEU A 112 2.45 -5.67 -7.96
N HIS A 113 1.59 -4.73 -8.28
CA HIS A 113 0.39 -4.96 -9.08
C HIS A 113 0.72 -5.50 -10.46
N SER A 114 1.79 -5.01 -11.08
CA SER A 114 2.28 -5.49 -12.37
C SER A 114 2.72 -6.95 -12.31
N LEU A 115 3.40 -7.35 -11.26
CA LEU A 115 3.83 -8.74 -11.07
C LEU A 115 2.63 -9.67 -10.86
N ARG A 116 1.67 -9.25 -10.03
CA ARG A 116 0.43 -10.01 -9.80
C ARG A 116 -0.35 -10.20 -11.10
N GLN A 117 -0.51 -9.14 -11.89
CA GLN A 117 -1.20 -9.20 -13.17
C GLN A 117 -0.46 -10.10 -14.17
N ALA A 118 0.87 -9.95 -14.28
CA ALA A 118 1.69 -10.75 -15.17
C ALA A 118 1.61 -12.25 -14.84
N ARG A 119 1.65 -12.61 -13.55
CA ARG A 119 1.49 -14.00 -13.09
C ARG A 119 0.09 -14.55 -13.40
N HIS A 120 -0.94 -13.78 -13.16
CA HIS A 120 -2.32 -14.15 -13.48
C HIS A 120 -2.49 -14.44 -14.98
N ASP A 121 -1.96 -13.58 -15.84
CA ASP A 121 -2.02 -13.75 -17.29
C ASP A 121 -1.20 -14.94 -17.78
N ALA A 122 -0.03 -15.20 -17.16
CA ALA A 122 0.79 -16.36 -17.46
C ALA A 122 0.06 -17.67 -17.10
N VAL A 123 -0.53 -17.75 -15.91
CA VAL A 123 -1.31 -18.93 -15.48
C VAL A 123 -2.48 -19.19 -16.43
N LYS A 124 -3.23 -18.16 -16.82
CA LYS A 124 -4.31 -18.29 -17.78
C LYS A 124 -3.86 -18.83 -19.16
N LYS A 125 -2.66 -18.40 -19.60
CA LYS A 125 -2.13 -18.74 -20.93
C LYS A 125 -1.45 -20.08 -20.98
N THR A 126 -0.67 -20.41 -19.95
CA THR A 126 0.32 -21.49 -19.96
C THR A 126 0.19 -22.46 -18.80
N GLY A 127 -0.62 -22.14 -17.78
CA GLY A 127 -0.70 -22.91 -16.55
C GLY A 127 0.50 -22.68 -15.59
N ASP A 128 1.44 -21.78 -15.92
CA ASP A 128 2.68 -21.59 -15.16
C ASP A 128 2.95 -20.10 -14.89
N ALA A 129 2.86 -19.70 -13.61
CA ALA A 129 3.15 -18.34 -13.16
C ALA A 129 4.61 -17.89 -13.42
N LYS A 130 5.56 -18.84 -13.58
CA LYS A 130 6.97 -18.52 -13.86
C LYS A 130 7.19 -17.92 -15.25
N GLN A 131 6.23 -18.09 -16.16
CA GLN A 131 6.23 -17.50 -17.49
C GLN A 131 5.66 -16.08 -17.54
N ALA A 132 5.55 -15.41 -16.39
CA ALA A 132 5.06 -14.04 -16.30
C ALA A 132 5.94 -13.07 -17.11
N GLN A 133 5.29 -12.24 -17.94
CA GLN A 133 5.95 -11.18 -18.71
C GLN A 133 6.13 -9.95 -17.82
N LEU A 134 7.38 -9.67 -17.46
CA LEU A 134 7.72 -8.60 -16.51
C LEU A 134 7.75 -7.19 -17.14
N SER A 135 7.82 -7.10 -18.48
CA SER A 135 7.85 -5.84 -19.20
C SER A 135 6.48 -5.50 -19.80
N SER A 136 5.57 -5.01 -19.00
CA SER A 136 4.25 -4.54 -19.43
C SER A 136 4.14 -3.02 -19.26
N GLU A 137 3.14 -2.39 -19.89
CA GLU A 137 2.82 -0.98 -19.65
C GLU A 137 2.53 -0.72 -18.16
N LEU A 138 1.83 -1.65 -17.50
CA LEU A 138 1.57 -1.58 -16.07
C LEU A 138 2.88 -1.60 -15.25
N ALA A 139 3.83 -2.47 -15.62
CA ALA A 139 5.13 -2.50 -14.96
C ALA A 139 5.90 -1.18 -15.17
N GLN A 140 5.88 -0.61 -16.38
CA GLN A 140 6.54 0.67 -16.65
C GLN A 140 5.96 1.80 -15.77
N ARG A 141 4.65 1.88 -15.61
CA ARG A 141 3.99 2.86 -14.77
C ARG A 141 4.34 2.68 -13.29
N GLU A 142 4.28 1.45 -12.78
CA GLU A 142 4.57 1.14 -11.40
C GLU A 142 6.05 1.41 -11.05
N ILE A 143 6.98 0.98 -11.90
CA ILE A 143 8.41 1.27 -11.73
C ILE A 143 8.70 2.77 -11.83
N ALA A 144 8.05 3.49 -12.74
CA ALA A 144 8.17 4.95 -12.82
C ALA A 144 7.70 5.64 -11.53
N SER A 145 6.63 5.16 -10.90
CA SER A 145 6.15 5.68 -9.61
C SER A 145 7.16 5.41 -8.48
N ILE A 146 7.77 4.23 -8.46
CA ILE A 146 8.84 3.89 -7.52
C ILE A 146 10.03 4.84 -7.70
N LEU A 147 10.51 5.04 -8.93
CA LEU A 147 11.67 5.89 -9.23
C LEU A 147 11.43 7.38 -8.98
N ARG A 148 10.18 7.85 -9.01
CA ARG A 148 9.81 9.23 -8.66
C ARG A 148 9.70 9.47 -7.16
N SER A 149 9.57 8.42 -6.37
CA SER A 149 9.47 8.49 -4.91
C SER A 149 10.84 8.58 -4.26
N ASP A 150 10.96 9.27 -3.14
CA ASP A 150 12.21 9.38 -2.41
C ASP A 150 12.51 8.09 -1.63
N LEU A 151 11.46 7.37 -1.20
CA LEU A 151 11.53 6.06 -0.57
C LEU A 151 10.33 5.21 -0.98
N THR A 152 10.53 3.90 -1.09
CA THR A 152 9.45 2.94 -1.38
C THR A 152 9.42 1.84 -0.33
N LEU A 153 8.26 1.64 0.28
CA LEU A 153 8.00 0.56 1.23
C LEU A 153 7.56 -0.69 0.46
N VAL A 154 8.26 -1.80 0.67
CA VAL A 154 8.01 -3.08 -0.02
C VAL A 154 7.81 -4.18 1.02
N ILE A 155 6.70 -4.91 0.94
CA ILE A 155 6.33 -5.94 1.92
C ILE A 155 7.04 -7.28 1.71
N SER A 156 7.65 -7.50 0.54
CA SER A 156 8.20 -8.79 0.10
C SER A 156 9.68 -8.68 -0.25
N LYS A 157 10.52 -9.54 0.35
CA LYS A 157 11.94 -9.63 -0.01
C LYS A 157 12.14 -10.09 -1.46
N GLN A 158 11.25 -10.93 -1.98
CA GLN A 158 11.27 -11.37 -3.36
C GLN A 158 10.99 -10.22 -4.33
N GLU A 159 10.05 -9.34 -3.97
CA GLU A 159 9.78 -8.14 -4.76
C GLU A 159 10.93 -7.14 -4.67
N MET A 160 11.56 -6.98 -3.50
CA MET A 160 12.77 -6.17 -3.39
C MET A 160 13.89 -6.67 -4.30
N ALA A 161 14.15 -8.00 -4.34
CA ALA A 161 15.12 -8.59 -5.24
C ALA A 161 14.75 -8.34 -6.72
N LEU A 162 13.48 -8.54 -7.08
CA LEU A 162 12.99 -8.26 -8.43
C LEU A 162 13.20 -6.79 -8.83
N LEU A 163 12.89 -5.86 -7.94
CA LEU A 163 13.04 -4.42 -8.18
C LEU A 163 14.51 -4.03 -8.38
N THR A 164 15.42 -4.59 -7.60
CA THR A 164 16.86 -4.27 -7.71
C THR A 164 17.52 -5.00 -8.87
N GLU A 165 17.29 -6.30 -9.03
CA GLU A 165 18.04 -7.15 -9.97
C GLU A 165 17.49 -7.07 -11.40
N HIS A 166 16.18 -6.97 -11.56
CA HIS A 166 15.54 -6.95 -12.88
C HIS A 166 15.24 -5.53 -13.36
N TYR A 167 14.68 -4.69 -12.49
CA TYR A 167 14.28 -3.33 -12.88
C TYR A 167 15.35 -2.26 -12.59
N GLY A 168 16.44 -2.61 -11.90
CA GLY A 168 17.55 -1.69 -11.61
C GLY A 168 17.19 -0.57 -10.64
N VAL A 169 16.17 -0.74 -9.81
CA VAL A 169 15.80 0.25 -8.79
C VAL A 169 16.93 0.32 -7.74
N PRO A 170 17.44 1.51 -7.41
CA PRO A 170 18.48 1.65 -6.39
C PRO A 170 18.03 1.09 -5.04
N ALA A 171 18.83 0.21 -4.44
CA ALA A 171 18.49 -0.38 -3.15
C ALA A 171 18.28 0.67 -2.04
N ALA A 172 18.94 1.83 -2.13
CA ALA A 172 18.76 2.95 -1.19
C ALA A 172 17.36 3.58 -1.25
N GLN A 173 16.60 3.40 -2.34
CA GLN A 173 15.21 3.85 -2.46
C GLN A 173 14.20 2.83 -1.92
N LEU A 174 14.64 1.63 -1.54
CA LEU A 174 13.75 0.55 -1.11
C LEU A 174 13.90 0.28 0.38
N HIS A 175 12.77 0.17 1.06
CA HIS A 175 12.73 -0.23 2.46
C HIS A 175 11.83 -1.46 2.63
N TYR A 176 12.39 -2.52 3.22
CA TYR A 176 11.61 -3.71 3.55
C TYR A 176 10.67 -3.41 4.71
N HIS A 177 9.38 -3.37 4.43
CA HIS A 177 8.31 -3.09 5.39
C HIS A 177 7.33 -4.27 5.43
N PRO A 178 7.65 -5.34 6.19
CA PRO A 178 6.79 -6.51 6.25
C PRO A 178 5.45 -6.20 6.91
N LEU A 179 4.42 -6.96 6.54
CA LEU A 179 3.14 -6.92 7.24
C LEU A 179 3.37 -7.30 8.72
N VAL A 180 2.94 -6.43 9.63
CA VAL A 180 3.09 -6.63 11.07
C VAL A 180 1.75 -7.00 11.67
N VAL A 181 1.70 -8.14 12.33
CA VAL A 181 0.56 -8.54 13.15
C VAL A 181 0.84 -8.12 14.59
N GLY A 182 -0.11 -7.43 15.20
CA GLY A 182 0.00 -7.03 16.62
C GLY A 182 0.13 -8.23 17.54
N ASN A 183 0.62 -7.99 18.76
CA ASN A 183 0.71 -9.03 19.79
C ASN A 183 -0.70 -9.56 20.12
N THR A 184 -1.05 -10.69 19.54
CA THR A 184 -2.22 -11.45 19.96
C THR A 184 -1.82 -12.39 21.07
N THR A 185 -2.59 -12.42 22.16
CA THR A 185 -2.52 -13.48 23.16
C THR A 185 -2.97 -14.77 22.48
N THR A 186 -2.03 -15.48 21.89
CA THR A 186 -2.31 -16.76 21.25
C THR A 186 -2.45 -17.83 22.31
N ILE A 187 -3.63 -18.41 22.44
CA ILE A 187 -3.79 -19.70 23.09
C ILE A 187 -3.01 -20.70 22.22
N GLN A 188 -1.84 -21.12 22.69
CA GLN A 188 -1.05 -22.11 21.97
C GLN A 188 -1.71 -23.48 22.15
N VAL A 189 -2.43 -23.93 21.13
CA VAL A 189 -2.91 -25.31 21.05
C VAL A 189 -1.74 -26.19 20.60
N PRO A 190 -1.32 -27.21 21.40
CA PRO A 190 -0.27 -28.16 21.00
C PRO A 190 -0.59 -28.80 19.65
N PHE A 191 0.44 -29.14 18.88
CA PHE A 191 0.27 -29.70 17.54
C PHE A 191 -0.63 -30.94 17.51
N GLU A 192 -0.50 -31.81 18.53
CA GLU A 192 -1.25 -33.06 18.67
C GLU A 192 -2.74 -32.85 18.90
N GLN A 193 -3.14 -31.64 19.31
CA GLN A 193 -4.54 -31.27 19.54
C GLN A 193 -5.12 -30.49 18.36
N ARG A 194 -4.31 -30.19 17.32
CA ARG A 194 -4.79 -29.47 16.15
C ARG A 194 -5.47 -30.44 15.20
N ALA A 195 -6.63 -30.03 14.69
CA ALA A 195 -7.40 -30.77 13.70
C ALA A 195 -7.89 -29.82 12.63
N ASN A 196 -8.08 -30.36 11.43
CA ASN A 196 -8.56 -29.63 10.25
C ASN A 196 -7.56 -28.63 9.67
N PHE A 197 -7.96 -28.04 8.58
CA PHE A 197 -7.25 -26.96 7.86
C PHE A 197 -8.10 -25.70 7.89
N VAL A 198 -7.45 -24.54 7.98
CA VAL A 198 -8.12 -23.25 7.90
C VAL A 198 -7.54 -22.45 6.72
N HIS A 199 -8.39 -21.84 5.94
CA HIS A 199 -8.02 -20.86 4.93
C HIS A 199 -8.66 -19.53 5.29
N ILE A 200 -7.84 -18.45 5.27
CA ILE A 200 -8.30 -17.09 5.55
C ILE A 200 -8.06 -16.26 4.31
N GLY A 201 -9.11 -15.66 3.78
CA GLY A 201 -9.00 -14.81 2.62
C GLY A 201 -10.34 -14.24 2.19
N ASN A 202 -10.31 -13.08 1.52
CA ASN A 202 -11.48 -12.54 0.86
C ASN A 202 -11.67 -13.26 -0.49
N PHE A 203 -12.70 -14.07 -0.62
CA PHE A 203 -12.96 -14.84 -1.84
C PHE A 203 -13.43 -14.00 -3.05
N ARG A 204 -13.65 -12.71 -2.90
CA ARG A 204 -13.79 -11.79 -4.04
C ARG A 204 -12.44 -11.49 -4.71
N HIS A 205 -11.33 -11.79 -4.02
CA HIS A 205 -9.98 -11.66 -4.55
C HIS A 205 -9.56 -12.96 -5.21
N ALA A 206 -9.38 -12.96 -6.53
CA ALA A 206 -9.12 -14.14 -7.34
C ALA A 206 -7.98 -15.05 -6.84
N PRO A 207 -6.80 -14.55 -6.38
CA PRO A 207 -5.75 -15.40 -5.82
C PRO A 207 -6.18 -16.21 -4.61
N ASN A 208 -7.06 -15.68 -3.75
CA ASN A 208 -7.54 -16.42 -2.58
C ASN A 208 -8.49 -17.56 -2.97
N TRP A 209 -9.30 -17.35 -4.00
CA TRP A 209 -10.15 -18.39 -4.56
C TRP A 209 -9.33 -19.50 -5.23
N ASP A 210 -8.36 -19.12 -6.05
CA ASP A 210 -7.46 -20.05 -6.73
C ASP A 210 -6.68 -20.91 -5.73
N ALA A 211 -6.17 -20.31 -4.65
CA ALA A 211 -5.44 -21.01 -3.59
C ALA A 211 -6.24 -22.10 -2.85
N VAL A 212 -7.58 -22.03 -2.89
CA VAL A 212 -8.44 -23.07 -2.28
C VAL A 212 -8.68 -24.22 -3.26
N LEU A 213 -8.57 -23.96 -4.57
CA LEU A 213 -8.79 -24.97 -5.61
C LEU A 213 -7.54 -25.81 -5.91
N GLN A 214 -6.34 -25.35 -5.50
CA GLN A 214 -5.07 -26.06 -5.63
C GLN A 214 -4.85 -27.05 -4.49
#